data_edf7a51b6d438291f2218d88685ef35a
#
_entry.id   edf7a51b6d438291f2218d88685ef35a
#
_cell.length_a   1.000
_cell.length_b   1.000
_cell.length_c   1.000
_cell.angle_alpha   90.00
_cell.angle_beta   90.00
_cell.angle_gamma   90.00
#
_symmetry.space_group_name_H-M   'P 1'
#
loop_
_entity.id
_entity.type
_entity.pdbx_description
1 polymer ?
#
loop_
_entity_poly.entity_id
_entity_poly.type
_entity_poly.pdbx_seq_one_letter_code
_entity_poly.pdbx_strand_id
1 'polypeptide(L)'
;MNENDINRALLIILDGVGVGPNTENNGWTLAHTPNIDLLLNDYPSTTIQASGQSVGLPSGQMGNSEVGHMVLGSGSIFKQDLVIINEAISNSKFFRNEAILNAITSSKKKKNDLHLLG
;
A
#
# COMPACT_ATOMS: atom_id res chain seq x y z
N MET A 1 22.49 -17.67 27.80
CA MET A 1 22.59 -16.89 26.56
C MET A 1 23.39 -15.66 26.91
N ASN A 2 24.55 -15.46 26.31
CA ASN A 2 25.40 -14.30 26.60
C ASN A 2 24.73 -13.04 26.04
N GLU A 3 24.66 -11.96 26.83
CA GLU A 3 24.08 -10.66 26.41
C GLU A 3 24.79 -9.99 25.22
N ASN A 4 25.80 -10.62 24.64
CA ASN A 4 26.59 -10.14 23.49
C ASN A 4 26.25 -10.84 22.15
N ASP A 5 25.28 -11.75 22.12
CA ASP A 5 24.80 -12.30 20.85
C ASP A 5 23.94 -11.26 20.16
N ILE A 6 24.57 -10.46 19.31
CA ILE A 6 23.86 -9.54 18.41
C ILE A 6 23.06 -10.42 17.44
N ASN A 7 21.78 -10.57 17.70
CA ASN A 7 20.85 -11.20 16.78
C ASN A 7 20.76 -10.33 15.52
N ARG A 8 21.44 -10.77 14.47
CA ARG A 8 21.38 -10.10 13.16
C ARG A 8 20.20 -10.65 12.40
N ALA A 9 19.42 -9.77 11.79
CA ALA A 9 18.34 -10.13 10.88
C ALA A 9 18.69 -9.65 9.48
N LEU A 10 18.35 -10.46 8.47
CA LEU A 10 18.41 -10.10 7.06
C LEU A 10 17.00 -10.22 6.48
N LEU A 11 16.46 -9.13 5.97
CA LEU A 11 15.21 -9.12 5.24
C LEU A 11 15.53 -9.07 3.74
N ILE A 12 15.07 -10.07 2.99
CA ILE A 12 15.19 -10.10 1.53
C ILE A 12 13.78 -9.96 0.95
N ILE A 13 13.57 -8.94 0.12
CA ILE A 13 12.29 -8.67 -0.54
C ILE A 13 12.42 -9.03 -2.01
N LEU A 14 11.61 -10.01 -2.45
CA LEU A 14 11.44 -10.35 -3.85
C LEU A 14 10.22 -9.60 -4.38
N ASP A 15 10.43 -8.35 -4.79
CA ASP A 15 9.36 -7.47 -5.24
C ASP A 15 8.69 -8.02 -6.51
N GLY A 16 7.36 -7.94 -6.56
CA GLY A 16 6.56 -8.47 -7.66
C GLY A 16 6.32 -9.98 -7.63
N VAL A 17 6.88 -10.71 -6.65
CA VAL A 17 6.61 -12.14 -6.46
C VAL A 17 5.45 -12.33 -5.50
N GLY A 18 4.46 -13.12 -5.92
CA GLY A 18 3.28 -13.42 -5.10
C GLY A 18 2.79 -14.85 -5.29
N VAL A 19 1.95 -15.30 -4.37
CA VAL A 19 1.28 -16.60 -4.47
C VAL A 19 0.19 -16.50 -5.51
N GLY A 20 0.26 -17.33 -6.53
CA GLY A 20 -0.71 -17.41 -7.61
C GLY A 20 -1.05 -18.85 -7.99
N PRO A 21 -2.01 -19.04 -8.87
CA PRO A 21 -2.35 -20.39 -9.34
C PRO A 21 -1.17 -21.02 -10.08
N ASN A 22 -1.06 -22.34 -9.95
CA ASN A 22 -0.07 -23.11 -10.68
C ASN A 22 -0.54 -23.31 -12.13
N THR A 23 -0.21 -22.39 -13.01
CA THR A 23 -0.58 -22.37 -14.42
C THR A 23 0.63 -22.17 -15.30
N GLU A 24 0.50 -22.48 -16.58
CA GLU A 24 1.52 -22.22 -17.61
C GLU A 24 1.92 -20.73 -17.77
N ASN A 25 1.10 -19.81 -17.23
CA ASN A 25 1.36 -18.38 -17.28
C ASN A 25 2.01 -17.85 -16.00
N ASN A 26 2.29 -18.71 -15.02
CA ASN A 26 2.93 -18.32 -13.76
C ASN A 26 4.43 -18.67 -13.79
N GLY A 27 5.25 -17.69 -14.12
CA GLY A 27 6.71 -17.86 -14.21
C GLY A 27 7.36 -18.35 -12.92
N TRP A 28 6.79 -18.00 -11.75
CA TRP A 28 7.28 -18.48 -10.47
C TRP A 28 7.14 -20.01 -10.32
N THR A 29 5.97 -20.55 -10.69
CA THR A 29 5.74 -22.00 -10.60
C THR A 29 6.43 -22.82 -11.68
N LEU A 30 6.80 -22.17 -12.78
CA LEU A 30 7.55 -22.82 -13.88
C LEU A 30 9.07 -22.79 -13.67
N ALA A 31 9.55 -21.88 -12.83
CA ALA A 31 10.98 -21.72 -12.60
C ALA A 31 11.53 -22.88 -11.75
N HIS A 32 12.77 -23.25 -12.01
CA HIS A 32 13.50 -24.19 -11.16
C HIS A 32 14.16 -23.45 -10.00
N THR A 33 13.53 -23.52 -8.83
CA THR A 33 13.89 -22.72 -7.63
C THR A 33 14.24 -23.59 -6.41
N PRO A 34 15.20 -24.54 -6.52
CA PRO A 34 15.40 -25.58 -5.49
C PRO A 34 15.72 -25.02 -4.11
N ASN A 35 16.45 -23.89 -4.03
CA ASN A 35 16.78 -23.29 -2.74
C ASN A 35 15.56 -22.60 -2.09
N ILE A 36 14.69 -21.96 -2.88
CA ILE A 36 13.48 -21.33 -2.35
C ILE A 36 12.46 -22.41 -1.98
N ASP A 37 12.34 -23.47 -2.79
CA ASP A 37 11.47 -24.61 -2.50
C ASP A 37 11.87 -25.26 -1.18
N LEU A 38 13.17 -25.44 -0.94
CA LEU A 38 13.70 -25.93 0.32
C LEU A 38 13.33 -25.00 1.50
N LEU A 39 13.51 -23.69 1.34
CA LEU A 39 13.15 -22.73 2.38
C LEU A 39 11.66 -22.76 2.71
N LEU A 40 10.80 -22.85 1.70
CA LEU A 40 9.34 -22.94 1.89
C LEU A 40 8.89 -24.24 2.55
N ASN A 41 9.61 -25.34 2.34
CA ASN A 41 9.30 -26.64 2.92
C ASN A 41 9.83 -26.78 4.35
N ASP A 42 11.04 -26.32 4.62
CA ASP A 42 11.77 -26.63 5.85
C ASP A 42 11.60 -25.55 6.94
N TYR A 43 11.14 -24.34 6.56
CA TYR A 43 10.99 -23.22 7.48
C TYR A 43 9.55 -22.71 7.56
N PRO A 44 9.14 -22.10 8.69
CA PRO A 44 7.82 -21.50 8.83
C PRO A 44 7.55 -20.47 7.75
N SER A 45 6.43 -20.61 7.06
CA SER A 45 6.00 -19.68 6.01
C SER A 45 4.56 -19.24 6.22
N THR A 46 4.21 -18.05 5.74
CA THR A 46 2.85 -17.53 5.77
C THR A 46 2.61 -16.60 4.59
N THR A 47 1.36 -16.29 4.32
CA THR A 47 0.95 -15.34 3.30
C THR A 47 0.38 -14.09 3.93
N ILE A 48 0.70 -12.94 3.36
CA ILE A 48 0.13 -11.64 3.73
C ILE A 48 -0.54 -11.01 2.52
N GLN A 49 -1.54 -10.18 2.77
CA GLN A 49 -2.22 -9.43 1.72
C GLN A 49 -1.37 -8.23 1.30
N ALA A 50 -1.15 -8.09 0.00
CA ALA A 50 -0.35 -7.01 -0.59
C ALA A 50 -1.19 -6.02 -1.43
N SER A 51 -2.53 -6.02 -1.28
CA SER A 51 -3.44 -5.20 -2.08
C SER A 51 -4.62 -4.68 -1.26
N GLY A 52 -5.33 -3.74 -1.83
CA GLY A 52 -6.56 -3.19 -1.24
C GLY A 52 -6.36 -2.61 0.15
N GLN A 53 -7.34 -2.79 1.00
CA GLN A 53 -7.38 -2.20 2.35
C GLN A 53 -6.21 -2.64 3.25
N SER A 54 -5.65 -3.81 3.02
CA SER A 54 -4.51 -4.32 3.79
C SER A 54 -3.22 -3.53 3.61
N VAL A 55 -3.15 -2.69 2.59
CA VAL A 55 -2.03 -1.76 2.32
C VAL A 55 -2.50 -0.30 2.23
N GLY A 56 -3.70 0.00 2.72
CA GLY A 56 -4.24 1.36 2.76
C GLY A 56 -4.84 1.87 1.46
N LEU A 57 -5.08 0.99 0.49
CA LEU A 57 -5.73 1.29 -0.79
C LEU A 57 -7.24 1.02 -0.73
N PRO A 58 -8.03 1.52 -1.69
CA PRO A 58 -9.42 1.13 -1.84
C PRO A 58 -9.59 -0.39 -1.99
N SER A 59 -10.75 -0.91 -1.56
CA SER A 59 -11.08 -2.32 -1.73
C SER A 59 -11.00 -2.74 -3.20
N GLY A 60 -10.35 -3.88 -3.47
CA GLY A 60 -10.21 -4.43 -4.81
C GLY A 60 -9.12 -3.76 -5.67
N GLN A 61 -8.48 -2.72 -5.19
CA GLN A 61 -7.36 -2.09 -5.90
C GLN A 61 -6.09 -2.92 -5.75
N MET A 62 -5.41 -3.17 -6.86
CA MET A 62 -4.13 -3.87 -6.89
C MET A 62 -3.08 -3.05 -6.13
N GLY A 63 -2.25 -3.72 -5.34
CA GLY A 63 -1.12 -3.10 -4.67
C GLY A 63 -0.01 -2.68 -5.62
N ASN A 64 0.94 -1.93 -5.09
CA ASN A 64 2.17 -1.55 -5.78
C ASN A 64 3.35 -1.56 -4.80
N SER A 65 4.55 -1.44 -5.35
CA SER A 65 5.79 -1.47 -4.56
C SER A 65 5.83 -0.38 -3.50
N GLU A 66 5.39 0.83 -3.81
CA GLU A 66 5.43 1.98 -2.90
C GLU A 66 4.63 1.72 -1.62
N VAL A 67 3.34 1.39 -1.75
CA VAL A 67 2.50 1.15 -0.57
C VAL A 67 2.92 -0.09 0.20
N GLY A 68 3.38 -1.15 -0.49
CA GLY A 68 3.89 -2.36 0.15
C GLY A 68 5.12 -2.10 1.01
N HIS A 69 6.12 -1.40 0.46
CA HIS A 69 7.32 -1.03 1.19
C HIS A 69 7.05 -0.05 2.34
N MET A 70 6.11 0.89 2.17
CA MET A 70 5.69 1.77 3.27
C MET A 70 5.12 0.98 4.45
N VAL A 71 4.25 0.01 4.17
CA VAL A 71 3.66 -0.84 5.23
C VAL A 71 4.72 -1.70 5.90
N LEU A 72 5.63 -2.31 5.13
CA LEU A 72 6.75 -3.09 5.68
C LEU A 72 7.67 -2.23 6.55
N GLY A 73 8.04 -1.05 6.06
CA GLY A 73 8.99 -0.18 6.77
C GLY A 73 8.42 0.47 8.02
N SER A 74 7.12 0.76 8.04
CA SER A 74 6.45 1.41 9.17
C SER A 74 5.82 0.44 10.18
N GLY A 75 5.59 -0.81 9.77
CA GLY A 75 4.82 -1.77 10.55
C GLY A 75 3.35 -1.39 10.75
N SER A 76 2.83 -0.47 9.93
CA SER A 76 1.48 0.07 10.06
C SER A 76 0.84 0.32 8.70
N ILE A 77 -0.49 0.21 8.64
CA ILE A 77 -1.25 0.50 7.43
C ILE A 77 -1.63 1.99 7.44
N PHE A 78 -1.24 2.72 6.40
CA PHE A 78 -1.63 4.11 6.19
C PHE A 78 -2.66 4.20 5.07
N LYS A 79 -3.76 4.88 5.34
CA LYS A 79 -4.71 5.20 4.29
C LYS A 79 -4.04 6.11 3.27
N GLN A 80 -4.09 5.71 2.01
CA GLN A 80 -3.61 6.52 0.91
C GLN A 80 -4.55 7.71 0.66
N ASP A 81 -4.05 8.77 0.05
CA ASP A 81 -4.79 10.02 -0.18
C ASP A 81 -6.13 9.78 -0.88
N LEU A 82 -6.16 8.87 -1.85
CA LEU A 82 -7.39 8.49 -2.53
C LEU A 82 -8.47 7.96 -1.58
N VAL A 83 -8.09 7.15 -0.59
CA VAL A 83 -9.02 6.63 0.43
C VAL A 83 -9.50 7.76 1.33
N ILE A 84 -8.58 8.63 1.77
CA ILE A 84 -8.88 9.77 2.63
C ILE A 84 -9.87 10.73 1.95
N ILE A 85 -9.63 11.05 0.68
CA ILE A 85 -10.49 11.93 -0.13
C ILE A 85 -11.86 11.29 -0.34
N ASN A 86 -11.92 10.02 -0.73
CA ASN A 86 -13.18 9.30 -0.92
C ASN A 86 -14.01 9.25 0.36
N GLU A 87 -13.38 8.98 1.50
CA GLU A 87 -14.05 9.03 2.80
C GLU A 87 -14.55 10.44 3.13
N ALA A 88 -13.74 11.47 2.85
CA ALA A 88 -14.13 12.86 3.09
C ALA A 88 -15.35 13.27 2.25
N ILE A 89 -15.43 12.80 1.01
CA ILE A 89 -16.59 13.02 0.13
C ILE A 89 -17.81 12.27 0.70
N SER A 90 -17.67 10.98 1.00
CA SER A 90 -18.76 10.11 1.45
C SER A 90 -19.38 10.59 2.78
N ASN A 91 -18.57 11.10 3.69
CA ASN A 91 -19.03 11.61 4.99
C ASN A 91 -19.28 13.13 5.00
N SER A 92 -19.30 13.76 3.83
CA SER A 92 -19.54 15.20 3.62
C SER A 92 -18.50 16.15 4.26
N LYS A 93 -17.37 15.66 4.77
CA LYS A 93 -16.29 16.50 5.30
C LYS A 93 -15.61 17.32 4.21
N PHE A 94 -15.50 16.78 2.98
CA PHE A 94 -14.94 17.48 1.84
C PHE A 94 -15.64 18.81 1.58
N PHE A 95 -16.99 18.82 1.63
CA PHE A 95 -17.80 20.00 1.40
C PHE A 95 -17.76 21.04 2.54
N ARG A 96 -17.11 20.70 3.64
CA ARG A 96 -16.91 21.58 4.81
C ARG A 96 -15.43 21.93 4.98
N ASN A 97 -14.58 21.61 4.02
CA ASN A 97 -13.16 21.93 4.08
C ASN A 97 -12.97 23.45 4.04
N GLU A 98 -12.43 24.01 5.10
CA GLU A 98 -12.28 25.46 5.27
C GLU A 98 -11.40 26.08 4.18
N ALA A 99 -10.34 25.42 3.75
CA ALA A 99 -9.46 25.95 2.70
C ALA A 99 -10.21 26.09 1.36
N ILE A 100 -11.01 25.09 1.01
CA ILE A 100 -11.84 25.11 -0.21
C ILE A 100 -12.92 26.19 -0.10
N LEU A 101 -13.63 26.26 1.03
CA LEU A 101 -14.69 27.24 1.25
C LEU A 101 -14.12 28.69 1.25
N ASN A 102 -12.95 28.89 1.83
CA ASN A 102 -12.28 30.18 1.84
C ASN A 102 -11.85 30.63 0.43
N ALA A 103 -11.31 29.71 -0.38
CA ALA A 103 -10.98 29.98 -1.78
C ALA A 103 -12.20 30.41 -2.58
N ILE A 104 -13.29 29.65 -2.49
CA ILE A 104 -14.57 29.96 -3.15
C ILE A 104 -15.13 31.31 -2.70
N THR A 105 -15.15 31.56 -1.39
CA THR A 105 -15.68 32.79 -0.80
C THR A 105 -14.84 34.02 -1.20
N SER A 106 -13.51 33.86 -1.20
CA SER A 106 -12.59 34.93 -1.62
C SER A 106 -12.77 35.31 -3.10
N SER A 107 -12.85 34.30 -3.99
CA SER A 107 -13.10 34.54 -5.41
C SER A 107 -14.43 35.25 -5.63
N LYS A 108 -15.47 34.78 -4.96
CA LYS A 108 -16.81 35.41 -5.06
C LYS A 108 -16.82 36.86 -4.58
N LYS A 109 -16.17 37.16 -3.45
CA LYS A 109 -16.07 38.52 -2.92
C LYS A 109 -15.34 39.47 -3.85
N LYS A 110 -14.26 38.98 -4.48
CA LYS A 110 -13.42 39.77 -5.39
C LYS A 110 -13.93 39.78 -6.82
N LYS A 111 -15.00 39.05 -7.11
CA LYS A 111 -15.54 38.83 -8.48
C LYS A 111 -14.48 38.28 -9.44
N ASN A 112 -13.61 37.41 -8.93
CA ASN A 112 -12.57 36.73 -9.69
C ASN A 112 -13.01 35.31 -10.05
N ASP A 113 -12.37 34.74 -11.05
CA ASP A 113 -12.54 33.33 -11.40
C ASP A 113 -11.79 32.44 -10.42
N LEU A 114 -12.32 31.23 -10.18
CA LEU A 114 -11.66 30.17 -9.46
C LEU A 114 -11.26 29.10 -10.47
N HIS A 115 -9.96 28.93 -10.65
CA HIS A 115 -9.42 27.89 -11.53
C HIS A 115 -9.15 26.61 -10.71
N LEU A 116 -9.65 25.46 -11.20
CA LEU A 116 -9.37 24.14 -10.66
C LEU A 116 -8.42 23.44 -11.62
N LEU A 117 -7.28 22.96 -11.08
CA LEU A 117 -6.28 22.22 -11.83
C LEU A 117 -6.23 20.79 -11.26
N GLY A 118 -6.28 19.76 -12.14
CA GLY A 118 -6.22 18.36 -11.79
C GLY A 118 -5.43 17.56 -12.83
#